data_af56158d91c0b1e0df1e9198bdd82e6d
#
_entry.id   af56158d91c0b1e0df1e9198bdd82e6d
#
_cell.length_a   1.000
_cell.length_b   1.000
_cell.length_c   1.000
_cell.angle_alpha   90.00
_cell.angle_beta   90.00
_cell.angle_gamma   90.00
#
_symmetry.space_group_name_H-M   'P 1'
#
loop_
_entity.id
_entity.type
_entity.pdbx_description
1 polymer ?
#
loop_
_entity_poly.entity_id
_entity_poly.type
_entity_poly.pdbx_seq_one_letter_code
_entity_poly.pdbx_strand_id
1 'polypeptide(L)'
;MRKFCPTKHHVLGFLALFFLTGAMALAGPEVSAYVGDQVCLECHTDQALSSKNIHHRVLDFELKGVKKGCESCHGAGGAHIEEGDASKILSFAGADPDVASQACLTCHQSLQSVDWNLGDHAVNEVACTTCHSIHNDKVLTKPDPILCMDCHKDIMVKSNFPSHHPIREGKMKCSDCHSHHGSLVQNLKTHERLNDLCLKCHADKQGPFIFEHAPVLEDCMICHDAHGSVANNLLKQNEPFLCLQCHESHFHAGRMGLTSPKELPAGGHSMNPFGEAGWRQAFLTKCTQCHFRVHGTDNPSQTVTMGGKGIIR
;
A
#
# COMPACT_ATOMS: atom_id res chain seq x y z
N MET A 1 -55.80 12.50 28.13
CA MET A 1 -56.98 13.23 28.70
C MET A 1 -57.16 14.55 27.98
N ARG A 2 -58.32 14.66 27.37
CA ARG A 2 -59.14 15.88 27.17
C ARG A 2 -58.45 17.06 26.44
N LYS A 3 -59.03 17.70 25.50
CA LYS A 3 -60.27 17.67 24.70
C LYS A 3 -60.30 18.93 23.84
N PHE A 4 -60.74 18.78 22.57
CA PHE A 4 -61.70 19.59 21.83
C PHE A 4 -61.53 21.11 21.64
N CYS A 5 -61.38 21.49 20.36
CA CYS A 5 -62.21 22.30 19.45
C CYS A 5 -63.36 23.13 20.08
N PRO A 6 -63.95 24.20 19.47
CA PRO A 6 -64.18 24.42 18.04
C PRO A 6 -64.18 25.87 17.49
N THR A 7 -64.15 25.97 16.19
CA THR A 7 -64.83 26.89 15.21
C THR A 7 -65.30 28.29 15.57
N LYS A 8 -65.04 29.27 14.66
CA LYS A 8 -66.06 30.09 14.03
C LYS A 8 -65.58 30.77 12.74
N HIS A 9 -66.44 30.65 11.76
CA HIS A 9 -66.40 31.30 10.47
C HIS A 9 -66.57 32.80 10.55
N HIS A 10 -65.90 33.58 9.68
CA HIS A 10 -66.51 34.76 9.06
C HIS A 10 -66.00 34.92 7.62
N VAL A 11 -66.96 35.28 6.79
CA VAL A 11 -66.98 35.33 5.31
C VAL A 11 -66.70 36.77 4.87
N LEU A 12 -66.18 36.83 3.63
CA LEU A 12 -66.18 37.94 2.65
C LEU A 12 -65.13 39.03 2.73
N GLY A 13 -64.46 39.13 1.58
CA GLY A 13 -63.72 40.31 1.11
C GLY A 13 -62.95 40.01 -0.16
N PHE A 14 -63.62 39.96 -1.34
CA PHE A 14 -62.99 39.90 -2.66
C PHE A 14 -62.21 41.20 -2.88
N LEU A 15 -60.87 41.13 -2.94
CA LEU A 15 -60.07 42.15 -3.60
C LEU A 15 -59.12 41.42 -4.56
N ALA A 16 -59.43 41.50 -5.86
CA ALA A 16 -58.58 41.04 -6.92
C ALA A 16 -57.38 41.98 -7.06
N LEU A 17 -56.24 41.57 -6.52
CA LEU A 17 -54.94 42.20 -6.79
C LEU A 17 -54.30 41.38 -7.92
N PHE A 18 -54.20 41.97 -9.12
CA PHE A 18 -53.37 41.48 -10.21
C PHE A 18 -51.90 41.54 -9.78
N PHE A 19 -51.36 40.41 -9.31
CA PHE A 19 -49.95 40.25 -9.23
C PHE A 19 -49.41 39.88 -10.63
N LEU A 20 -48.76 40.84 -11.30
CA LEU A 20 -47.81 40.53 -12.35
C LEU A 20 -46.68 39.70 -11.74
N THR A 21 -46.76 38.39 -11.78
CA THR A 21 -45.64 37.51 -11.53
C THR A 21 -44.73 37.57 -12.76
N GLY A 22 -43.72 38.45 -12.69
CA GLY A 22 -42.57 38.34 -13.54
C GLY A 22 -41.93 36.98 -13.23
N ALA A 23 -42.05 36.02 -14.15
CA ALA A 23 -41.26 34.78 -14.09
C ALA A 23 -39.81 35.18 -14.19
N MET A 24 -39.09 35.29 -13.07
CA MET A 24 -37.65 35.18 -13.04
C MET A 24 -37.35 33.75 -13.52
N ALA A 25 -37.00 33.63 -14.77
CA ALA A 25 -36.36 32.40 -15.26
C ALA A 25 -35.05 32.27 -14.44
N LEU A 26 -35.06 31.34 -13.47
CA LEU A 26 -33.83 30.85 -12.90
C LEU A 26 -33.10 30.19 -14.08
N ALA A 27 -32.13 30.89 -14.67
CA ALA A 27 -31.16 30.31 -15.56
C ALA A 27 -30.52 29.14 -14.77
N GLY A 28 -30.84 27.90 -15.12
CA GLY A 28 -30.13 26.76 -14.64
C GLY A 28 -28.66 26.93 -15.02
N PRO A 29 -27.72 26.25 -14.33
CA PRO A 29 -26.32 26.35 -14.68
C PRO A 29 -26.20 26.03 -16.18
N GLU A 30 -25.70 26.99 -16.97
CA GLU A 30 -25.38 26.78 -18.38
C GLU A 30 -24.41 25.61 -18.46
N VAL A 31 -24.85 24.52 -19.05
CA VAL A 31 -23.99 23.35 -19.31
C VAL A 31 -23.02 23.83 -20.39
N SER A 32 -21.79 24.10 -20.03
CA SER A 32 -20.74 24.47 -20.97
C SER A 32 -20.68 23.47 -22.12
N ALA A 33 -20.69 23.97 -23.35
CA ALA A 33 -20.66 23.14 -24.55
C ALA A 33 -19.28 22.50 -24.74
N TYR A 34 -19.25 21.29 -25.27
CA TYR A 34 -18.02 20.65 -25.75
C TYR A 34 -17.65 21.29 -27.10
N VAL A 35 -16.37 21.65 -27.27
CA VAL A 35 -15.87 22.40 -28.42
C VAL A 35 -14.88 21.62 -29.30
N GLY A 36 -14.33 20.55 -28.74
CA GLY A 36 -13.40 19.64 -29.43
C GLY A 36 -11.94 20.09 -29.41
N ASP A 37 -11.04 19.13 -29.65
CA ASP A 37 -9.60 19.27 -29.49
C ASP A 37 -8.95 20.37 -30.35
N GLN A 38 -9.45 20.58 -31.56
CA GLN A 38 -8.85 21.53 -32.51
C GLN A 38 -8.86 22.95 -31.94
N VAL A 39 -9.95 23.31 -31.27
CA VAL A 39 -10.07 24.65 -30.64
C VAL A 39 -9.10 24.77 -29.46
N CYS A 40 -8.93 23.73 -28.67
CA CYS A 40 -7.97 23.71 -27.55
C CYS A 40 -6.53 23.90 -28.04
N LEU A 41 -6.16 23.24 -29.15
CA LEU A 41 -4.82 23.23 -29.68
C LEU A 41 -4.45 24.56 -30.39
N GLU A 42 -5.38 25.47 -30.66
CA GLU A 42 -5.06 26.82 -31.14
C GLU A 42 -4.24 27.63 -30.12
N CYS A 43 -4.49 27.38 -28.81
CA CYS A 43 -3.77 28.05 -27.71
C CYS A 43 -2.79 27.12 -27.00
N HIS A 44 -3.11 25.81 -26.86
CA HIS A 44 -2.34 24.83 -26.10
C HIS A 44 -1.57 23.85 -27.00
N THR A 45 -0.79 24.36 -27.96
CA THR A 45 -0.04 23.52 -28.91
C THR A 45 0.99 22.59 -28.29
N ASP A 46 1.53 22.99 -27.13
CA ASP A 46 2.51 22.24 -26.35
C ASP A 46 1.89 21.05 -25.58
N GLN A 47 0.55 21.00 -25.45
CA GLN A 47 -0.17 19.94 -24.76
C GLN A 47 -0.68 18.86 -25.72
N ALA A 48 -0.37 18.94 -27.01
CA ALA A 48 -0.77 17.93 -27.98
C ALA A 48 -0.22 16.54 -27.62
N LEU A 49 -1.10 15.54 -27.57
CA LEU A 49 -0.69 14.17 -27.33
C LEU A 49 0.02 13.60 -28.57
N SER A 50 1.26 13.13 -28.38
CA SER A 50 2.00 12.47 -29.45
C SER A 50 1.37 11.10 -29.79
N SER A 51 1.59 10.60 -30.98
CA SER A 51 1.15 9.26 -31.40
C SER A 51 1.77 8.11 -30.58
N LYS A 52 2.84 8.40 -29.83
CA LYS A 52 3.48 7.44 -28.89
C LYS A 52 2.82 7.45 -27.52
N ASN A 53 2.04 8.47 -27.21
CA ASN A 53 1.32 8.56 -25.94
C ASN A 53 0.20 7.55 -25.90
N ILE A 54 0.12 6.78 -24.83
CA ILE A 54 -0.92 5.74 -24.63
C ILE A 54 -2.33 6.34 -24.66
N HIS A 55 -2.49 7.60 -24.21
CA HIS A 55 -3.78 8.30 -24.20
C HIS A 55 -4.11 9.00 -25.54
N HIS A 56 -3.24 8.93 -26.55
CA HIS A 56 -3.53 9.49 -27.88
C HIS A 56 -4.87 8.97 -28.46
N ARG A 57 -5.24 7.75 -28.14
CA ARG A 57 -6.52 7.14 -28.59
C ARG A 57 -7.77 7.86 -28.04
N VAL A 58 -7.64 8.65 -26.97
CA VAL A 58 -8.74 9.46 -26.43
C VAL A 58 -9.18 10.53 -27.45
N LEU A 59 -8.28 10.99 -28.32
CA LEU A 59 -8.59 11.96 -29.37
C LEU A 59 -9.62 11.45 -30.38
N ASP A 60 -9.67 10.12 -30.57
CA ASP A 60 -10.64 9.49 -31.46
C ASP A 60 -11.93 9.03 -30.72
N PHE A 61 -11.96 9.22 -29.39
CA PHE A 61 -13.10 8.77 -28.59
C PHE A 61 -14.32 9.68 -28.80
N GLU A 62 -15.39 9.07 -29.28
CA GLU A 62 -16.66 9.74 -29.54
C GLU A 62 -17.73 9.20 -28.57
N LEU A 63 -18.40 10.11 -27.87
CA LEU A 63 -19.54 9.80 -27.03
C LEU A 63 -20.77 10.59 -27.50
N LYS A 64 -21.81 9.88 -27.92
CA LYS A 64 -23.07 10.46 -28.41
C LYS A 64 -22.85 11.46 -29.55
N GLY A 65 -21.94 11.15 -30.49
CA GLY A 65 -21.69 11.98 -31.67
C GLY A 65 -20.72 13.16 -31.42
N VAL A 66 -20.13 13.27 -30.23
CA VAL A 66 -19.19 14.33 -29.91
C VAL A 66 -17.80 13.76 -29.63
N LYS A 67 -16.80 14.17 -30.40
CA LYS A 67 -15.39 13.89 -30.10
C LYS A 67 -14.97 14.72 -28.90
N LYS A 68 -14.68 14.06 -27.80
CA LYS A 68 -14.37 14.75 -26.53
C LYS A 68 -12.88 14.98 -26.31
N GLY A 69 -12.01 14.16 -26.87
CA GLY A 69 -10.56 14.32 -26.79
C GLY A 69 -10.02 14.88 -25.46
N CYS A 70 -9.47 16.09 -25.48
CA CYS A 70 -8.99 16.82 -24.31
C CYS A 70 -10.07 16.95 -23.23
N GLU A 71 -11.29 17.22 -23.65
CA GLU A 71 -12.44 17.42 -22.77
C GLU A 71 -12.93 16.14 -22.07
N SER A 72 -12.41 14.98 -22.48
CA SER A 72 -12.66 13.72 -21.75
C SER A 72 -12.04 13.72 -20.36
N CYS A 73 -10.96 14.48 -20.17
CA CYS A 73 -10.26 14.63 -18.90
C CYS A 73 -10.55 15.99 -18.24
N HIS A 74 -10.57 17.06 -19.05
CA HIS A 74 -10.67 18.43 -18.57
C HIS A 74 -12.11 18.95 -18.42
N GLY A 75 -13.10 18.19 -18.91
CA GLY A 75 -14.49 18.65 -18.96
C GLY A 75 -14.78 19.59 -20.11
N ALA A 76 -16.02 20.07 -20.23
CA ALA A 76 -16.46 20.93 -21.33
C ALA A 76 -15.76 22.29 -21.33
N GLY A 77 -15.13 22.66 -22.44
CA GLY A 77 -14.27 23.84 -22.56
C GLY A 77 -14.95 25.12 -23.01
N GLY A 78 -16.23 25.09 -23.40
CA GLY A 78 -16.90 26.25 -24.00
C GLY A 78 -16.80 27.53 -23.18
N ALA A 79 -17.14 27.47 -21.88
CA ALA A 79 -17.05 28.61 -20.99
C ALA A 79 -15.62 29.16 -20.83
N HIS A 80 -14.62 28.22 -20.76
CA HIS A 80 -13.22 28.60 -20.69
C HIS A 80 -12.79 29.41 -21.95
N ILE A 81 -13.23 29.00 -23.15
CA ILE A 81 -12.87 29.66 -24.38
C ILE A 81 -13.57 31.03 -24.50
N GLU A 82 -14.83 31.13 -24.12
CA GLU A 82 -15.58 32.39 -24.18
C GLU A 82 -15.07 33.44 -23.19
N GLU A 83 -14.70 33.03 -21.99
CA GLU A 83 -14.32 33.94 -20.91
C GLU A 83 -12.80 34.09 -20.76
N GLY A 84 -12.00 33.18 -21.29
CA GLY A 84 -10.55 33.12 -21.09
C GLY A 84 -10.15 32.81 -19.66
N ASP A 85 -11.08 32.23 -18.85
CA ASP A 85 -10.90 31.97 -17.43
C ASP A 85 -10.56 30.50 -17.18
N ALA A 86 -9.36 30.24 -16.64
CA ALA A 86 -8.89 28.90 -16.31
C ALA A 86 -9.75 28.20 -15.23
N SER A 87 -10.51 28.93 -14.43
CA SER A 87 -11.40 28.33 -13.43
C SER A 87 -12.64 27.67 -14.04
N LYS A 88 -12.92 27.92 -15.32
CA LYS A 88 -14.09 27.38 -16.05
C LYS A 88 -13.84 25.98 -16.65
N ILE A 89 -12.66 25.44 -16.46
CA ILE A 89 -12.27 24.10 -16.93
C ILE A 89 -11.44 23.41 -15.83
N LEU A 90 -11.48 22.08 -15.78
CA LEU A 90 -10.67 21.35 -14.82
C LEU A 90 -9.17 21.51 -15.15
N SER A 91 -8.46 22.24 -14.32
CA SER A 91 -6.99 22.25 -14.29
C SER A 91 -6.50 21.28 -13.25
N PHE A 92 -5.69 20.29 -13.63
CA PHE A 92 -5.11 19.33 -12.68
C PHE A 92 -4.03 19.95 -11.80
N ALA A 93 -3.46 21.07 -12.20
CA ALA A 93 -2.52 21.83 -11.39
C ALA A 93 -3.26 22.54 -10.25
N GLY A 94 -3.10 22.03 -9.03
CA GLY A 94 -3.77 22.57 -7.84
C GLY A 94 -5.24 22.17 -7.67
N ALA A 95 -5.72 21.22 -8.46
CA ALA A 95 -7.04 20.62 -8.23
C ALA A 95 -7.06 19.83 -6.92
N ASP A 96 -8.24 19.74 -6.34
CA ASP A 96 -8.50 18.80 -5.25
C ASP A 96 -8.11 17.38 -5.68
N PRO A 97 -7.33 16.64 -4.87
CA PRO A 97 -6.83 15.31 -5.23
C PRO A 97 -7.92 14.30 -5.60
N ASP A 98 -9.07 14.36 -4.92
CA ASP A 98 -10.20 13.48 -5.24
C ASP A 98 -10.82 13.86 -6.59
N VAL A 99 -11.07 15.13 -6.83
CA VAL A 99 -11.58 15.64 -8.11
C VAL A 99 -10.66 15.25 -9.27
N ALA A 100 -9.34 15.42 -9.09
CA ALA A 100 -8.35 15.04 -10.09
C ALA A 100 -8.36 13.54 -10.35
N SER A 101 -8.48 12.72 -9.31
CA SER A 101 -8.51 11.26 -9.43
C SER A 101 -9.81 10.77 -10.06
N GLN A 102 -10.95 11.36 -9.69
CA GLN A 102 -12.25 10.99 -10.27
C GLN A 102 -12.31 11.20 -11.79
N ALA A 103 -11.66 12.24 -12.31
CA ALA A 103 -11.56 12.43 -13.76
C ALA A 103 -10.91 11.22 -14.47
N CYS A 104 -9.90 10.62 -13.87
CA CYS A 104 -9.24 9.42 -14.40
C CYS A 104 -10.13 8.17 -14.21
N LEU A 105 -10.79 8.05 -13.07
CA LEU A 105 -11.63 6.91 -12.71
C LEU A 105 -12.91 6.80 -13.54
N THR A 106 -13.29 7.82 -14.29
CA THR A 106 -14.39 7.72 -15.28
C THR A 106 -14.14 6.62 -16.32
N CYS A 107 -12.88 6.34 -16.64
CA CYS A 107 -12.45 5.31 -17.58
C CYS A 107 -11.65 4.19 -16.92
N HIS A 108 -10.81 4.52 -15.93
CA HIS A 108 -9.94 3.58 -15.27
C HIS A 108 -10.64 2.88 -14.09
N GLN A 109 -11.65 2.04 -14.39
CA GLN A 109 -12.41 1.25 -13.43
C GLN A 109 -12.02 -0.24 -13.44
N SER A 110 -10.85 -0.57 -14.00
CA SER A 110 -10.38 -1.94 -14.11
C SER A 110 -9.69 -2.43 -12.84
N LEU A 111 -9.37 -3.73 -12.80
CA LEU A 111 -8.77 -4.47 -11.70
C LEU A 111 -7.59 -3.78 -10.98
N GLN A 112 -6.84 -2.91 -11.66
CA GLN A 112 -5.68 -2.23 -11.06
C GLN A 112 -6.04 -0.97 -10.27
N SER A 113 -7.20 -0.40 -10.48
CA SER A 113 -7.63 0.86 -9.85
C SER A 113 -8.98 0.74 -9.12
N VAL A 114 -9.58 -0.45 -9.10
CA VAL A 114 -10.88 -0.68 -8.45
C VAL A 114 -10.83 -0.37 -6.95
N ASP A 115 -9.70 -0.62 -6.32
CA ASP A 115 -9.51 -0.39 -4.89
C ASP A 115 -8.89 0.98 -4.58
N TRP A 116 -8.73 1.86 -5.58
CA TRP A 116 -8.05 3.15 -5.41
C TRP A 116 -8.58 3.95 -4.21
N ASN A 117 -9.91 4.12 -4.15
CA ASN A 117 -10.54 4.94 -3.11
C ASN A 117 -10.38 4.36 -1.69
N LEU A 118 -9.99 3.09 -1.57
CA LEU A 118 -9.71 2.40 -0.30
C LEU A 118 -8.21 2.33 -0.01
N GLY A 119 -7.38 2.70 -0.99
CA GLY A 119 -5.92 2.67 -0.87
C GLY A 119 -5.37 3.82 -0.04
N ASP A 120 -4.25 3.57 0.63
CA ASP A 120 -3.61 4.57 1.52
C ASP A 120 -3.24 5.86 0.77
N HIS A 121 -2.86 5.79 -0.50
CA HIS A 121 -2.56 6.98 -1.28
C HIS A 121 -3.77 7.89 -1.44
N ALA A 122 -4.92 7.34 -1.84
CA ALA A 122 -6.15 8.12 -1.98
C ALA A 122 -6.62 8.68 -0.63
N VAL A 123 -6.61 7.87 0.42
CA VAL A 123 -6.98 8.28 1.79
C VAL A 123 -6.08 9.40 2.32
N ASN A 124 -4.81 9.46 1.87
CA ASN A 124 -3.87 10.52 2.20
C ASN A 124 -3.76 11.60 1.11
N GLU A 125 -4.83 11.82 0.34
CA GLU A 125 -4.96 12.93 -0.61
C GLU A 125 -3.89 12.95 -1.71
N VAL A 126 -3.39 11.78 -2.13
CA VAL A 126 -2.46 11.64 -3.26
C VAL A 126 -3.27 11.44 -4.54
N ALA A 127 -3.19 12.38 -5.47
CA ALA A 127 -3.87 12.28 -6.75
C ALA A 127 -3.15 11.36 -7.74
N CYS A 128 -3.87 10.81 -8.72
CA CYS A 128 -3.28 10.06 -9.84
C CYS A 128 -2.16 10.85 -10.53
N THR A 129 -2.34 12.16 -10.69
CA THR A 129 -1.40 13.07 -11.34
C THR A 129 -0.12 13.31 -10.55
N THR A 130 -0.06 12.94 -9.28
CA THR A 130 1.19 12.99 -8.49
C THR A 130 2.23 12.02 -9.04
N CYS A 131 1.79 10.87 -9.53
CA CYS A 131 2.64 9.82 -10.08
C CYS A 131 2.60 9.75 -11.61
N HIS A 132 1.49 10.14 -12.21
CA HIS A 132 1.24 10.02 -13.65
C HIS A 132 1.21 11.38 -14.34
N SER A 133 1.76 11.42 -15.56
CA SER A 133 1.65 12.57 -16.46
C SER A 133 1.06 12.10 -17.78
N ILE A 134 -0.08 12.69 -18.16
CA ILE A 134 -0.81 12.27 -19.36
C ILE A 134 -0.23 12.89 -20.62
N HIS A 135 0.30 14.10 -20.53
CA HIS A 135 0.87 14.82 -21.68
C HIS A 135 2.27 14.36 -22.09
N ASN A 136 2.92 13.50 -21.27
CA ASN A 136 4.22 12.92 -21.59
C ASN A 136 4.06 11.52 -22.21
N ASP A 137 4.98 11.14 -23.10
CA ASP A 137 5.01 9.80 -23.68
C ASP A 137 5.24 8.70 -22.64
N LYS A 138 5.90 9.05 -21.53
CA LYS A 138 6.04 8.18 -20.36
C LYS A 138 5.00 8.57 -19.31
N VAL A 139 4.08 7.68 -19.04
CA VAL A 139 2.97 7.92 -18.11
C VAL A 139 3.45 8.14 -16.68
N LEU A 140 4.49 7.46 -16.23
CA LEU A 140 5.11 7.73 -14.94
C LEU A 140 6.03 8.93 -15.01
N THR A 141 5.90 9.86 -14.06
CA THR A 141 6.74 11.06 -13.95
C THR A 141 8.20 10.71 -13.67
N LYS A 142 8.45 9.66 -12.93
CA LYS A 142 9.77 9.09 -12.62
C LYS A 142 9.71 7.56 -12.61
N PRO A 143 10.82 6.86 -12.84
CA PRO A 143 10.83 5.40 -12.74
C PRO A 143 10.72 4.92 -11.28
N ASP A 144 10.13 3.73 -11.07
CA ASP A 144 10.22 2.98 -9.83
C ASP A 144 11.69 2.49 -9.66
N PRO A 145 12.35 2.63 -8.51
CA PRO A 145 11.82 3.05 -7.21
C PRO A 145 11.92 4.57 -6.90
N ILE A 146 12.53 5.35 -7.78
CA ILE A 146 12.84 6.78 -7.53
C ILE A 146 11.56 7.57 -7.23
N LEU A 147 10.49 7.30 -7.97
CA LEU A 147 9.19 7.94 -7.77
C LEU A 147 8.68 7.76 -6.33
N CYS A 148 8.75 6.55 -5.82
CA CYS A 148 8.26 6.21 -4.49
C CYS A 148 9.13 6.86 -3.40
N MET A 149 10.44 6.88 -3.60
CA MET A 149 11.41 7.40 -2.64
C MET A 149 11.37 8.94 -2.48
N ASP A 150 10.67 9.65 -3.34
CA ASP A 150 10.46 11.09 -3.16
C ASP A 150 9.68 11.39 -1.87
N CYS A 151 8.74 10.55 -1.50
CA CYS A 151 7.93 10.67 -0.29
C CYS A 151 8.35 9.65 0.79
N HIS A 152 8.62 8.40 0.43
CA HIS A 152 8.98 7.32 1.35
C HIS A 152 10.47 7.32 1.71
N LYS A 153 10.91 8.39 2.39
CA LYS A 153 12.33 8.61 2.76
C LYS A 153 12.87 7.59 3.75
N ASP A 154 12.04 7.12 4.66
CA ASP A 154 12.37 6.09 5.64
C ASP A 154 12.68 4.75 4.97
N ILE A 155 11.89 4.39 3.96
CA ILE A 155 12.11 3.18 3.15
C ILE A 155 13.38 3.33 2.30
N MET A 156 13.63 4.52 1.77
CA MET A 156 14.88 4.81 1.07
C MET A 156 16.09 4.57 1.98
N VAL A 157 16.03 5.01 3.24
CA VAL A 157 17.11 4.77 4.22
C VAL A 157 17.27 3.28 4.49
N LYS A 158 16.18 2.55 4.76
CA LYS A 158 16.22 1.10 5.01
C LYS A 158 16.79 0.32 3.82
N SER A 159 16.44 0.67 2.59
CA SER A 159 16.97 0.02 1.38
C SER A 159 18.48 0.19 1.19
N ASN A 160 19.11 1.09 1.94
CA ASN A 160 20.56 1.26 1.98
C ASN A 160 21.25 0.52 3.13
N PHE A 161 20.51 -0.16 3.99
CA PHE A 161 21.15 -0.96 5.07
C PHE A 161 21.93 -2.16 4.48
N PRO A 162 22.88 -2.71 5.25
CA PRO A 162 23.74 -3.80 4.80
C PRO A 162 22.98 -5.03 4.31
N SER A 163 21.84 -5.34 4.93
CA SER A 163 20.94 -6.42 4.54
C SER A 163 19.65 -5.82 4.00
N HIS A 164 19.38 -5.99 2.70
CA HIS A 164 18.20 -5.45 2.01
C HIS A 164 17.87 -6.30 0.79
N HIS A 165 16.64 -6.20 0.30
CA HIS A 165 16.32 -6.70 -1.03
C HIS A 165 16.98 -5.82 -2.10
N PRO A 166 17.34 -6.37 -3.28
CA PRO A 166 18.15 -5.68 -4.27
C PRO A 166 17.35 -4.63 -5.08
N ILE A 167 16.67 -3.73 -4.38
CA ILE A 167 15.92 -2.61 -4.93
C ILE A 167 16.88 -1.55 -5.45
N ARG A 168 17.89 -1.21 -4.66
CA ARG A 168 18.95 -0.25 -5.02
C ARG A 168 19.74 -0.70 -6.25
N GLU A 169 19.95 -1.99 -6.39
CA GLU A 169 20.64 -2.61 -7.51
C GLU A 169 19.76 -2.75 -8.77
N GLY A 170 18.52 -2.27 -8.71
CA GLY A 170 17.56 -2.28 -9.83
C GLY A 170 17.06 -3.67 -10.23
N LYS A 171 17.25 -4.68 -9.37
CA LYS A 171 16.78 -6.05 -9.61
C LYS A 171 15.37 -6.30 -9.08
N MET A 172 14.92 -5.46 -8.18
CA MET A 172 13.55 -5.45 -7.65
C MET A 172 12.99 -4.03 -7.66
N LYS A 173 11.68 -3.94 -7.72
CA LYS A 173 10.91 -2.70 -7.68
C LYS A 173 9.98 -2.70 -6.47
N CYS A 174 9.56 -1.50 -6.03
CA CYS A 174 8.54 -1.39 -5.00
C CYS A 174 7.24 -2.08 -5.45
N SER A 175 6.93 -1.95 -6.75
CA SER A 175 5.78 -2.57 -7.39
C SER A 175 5.82 -4.09 -7.50
N ASP A 176 6.92 -4.76 -7.19
CA ASP A 176 6.94 -6.24 -7.17
C ASP A 176 6.18 -6.78 -5.95
N CYS A 177 6.17 -6.02 -4.85
CA CYS A 177 5.49 -6.37 -3.61
C CYS A 177 4.22 -5.54 -3.36
N HIS A 178 4.24 -4.25 -3.71
CA HIS A 178 3.17 -3.31 -3.40
C HIS A 178 2.20 -3.07 -4.56
N SER A 179 0.92 -2.95 -4.23
CA SER A 179 -0.13 -2.42 -5.09
C SER A 179 -0.39 -0.96 -4.72
N HIS A 180 0.25 -0.04 -5.44
CA HIS A 180 0.15 1.41 -5.14
C HIS A 180 -1.17 2.04 -5.58
N HIS A 181 -2.02 1.31 -6.29
CA HIS A 181 -3.40 1.71 -6.59
C HIS A 181 -4.42 1.20 -5.55
N GLY A 182 -3.94 0.63 -4.44
CA GLY A 182 -4.76 0.03 -3.41
C GLY A 182 -4.85 -1.49 -3.53
N SER A 183 -5.16 -2.14 -2.44
CA SER A 183 -5.59 -3.53 -2.36
C SER A 183 -6.26 -3.77 -1.00
N LEU A 184 -7.00 -4.87 -0.88
CA LEU A 184 -7.66 -5.26 0.38
C LEU A 184 -6.66 -5.69 1.48
N VAL A 185 -5.40 -5.98 1.14
CA VAL A 185 -4.38 -6.43 2.07
C VAL A 185 -3.24 -5.42 2.11
N GLN A 186 -3.43 -4.33 2.86
CA GLN A 186 -2.40 -3.33 3.19
C GLN A 186 -1.56 -2.86 1.98
N ASN A 187 -2.20 -2.65 0.83
CA ASN A 187 -1.54 -2.28 -0.43
C ASN A 187 -0.46 -3.28 -0.90
N LEU A 188 -0.58 -4.55 -0.55
CA LEU A 188 0.31 -5.61 -0.99
C LEU A 188 -0.29 -6.43 -2.14
N LYS A 189 0.55 -7.00 -2.99
CA LYS A 189 0.16 -7.87 -4.10
C LYS A 189 -0.08 -9.32 -3.62
N THR A 190 -0.88 -9.46 -2.59
CA THR A 190 -1.37 -10.73 -2.07
C THR A 190 -2.86 -10.62 -1.79
N HIS A 191 -3.55 -11.76 -1.73
CA HIS A 191 -5.00 -11.80 -1.55
C HIS A 191 -5.41 -12.21 -0.12
N GLU A 192 -4.55 -12.92 0.61
CA GLU A 192 -4.90 -13.49 1.91
C GLU A 192 -3.85 -13.19 2.97
N ARG A 193 -2.64 -13.74 2.83
CA ARG A 193 -1.60 -13.65 3.85
C ARG A 193 -0.33 -13.02 3.31
N LEU A 194 0.38 -12.29 4.17
CA LEU A 194 1.66 -11.70 3.84
C LEU A 194 2.69 -12.77 3.41
N ASN A 195 2.70 -13.91 4.07
CA ASN A 195 3.59 -15.01 3.74
C ASN A 195 3.47 -15.46 2.28
N ASP A 196 2.27 -15.47 1.72
CA ASP A 196 2.03 -15.86 0.33
C ASP A 196 2.75 -14.95 -0.67
N LEU A 197 2.93 -13.68 -0.32
CA LEU A 197 3.73 -12.75 -1.11
C LEU A 197 5.22 -13.13 -1.07
N CYS A 198 5.75 -13.38 0.12
CA CYS A 198 7.16 -13.75 0.29
C CYS A 198 7.50 -15.08 -0.41
N LEU A 199 6.61 -16.05 -0.28
CA LEU A 199 6.77 -17.41 -0.79
C LEU A 199 6.72 -17.51 -2.34
N LYS A 200 6.27 -16.46 -3.02
CA LYS A 200 6.39 -16.41 -4.51
C LYS A 200 7.85 -16.53 -4.99
N CYS A 201 8.78 -16.03 -4.19
CA CYS A 201 10.21 -16.07 -4.49
C CYS A 201 10.97 -17.01 -3.53
N HIS A 202 10.53 -17.12 -2.27
CA HIS A 202 11.15 -17.92 -1.22
C HIS A 202 10.41 -19.26 -1.00
N ALA A 203 10.09 -19.96 -2.08
CA ALA A 203 9.32 -21.21 -2.06
C ALA A 203 9.97 -22.31 -1.20
N ASP A 204 11.30 -22.28 -1.03
CA ASP A 204 12.05 -23.22 -0.20
C ASP A 204 11.77 -23.08 1.31
N LYS A 205 11.04 -22.02 1.72
CA LYS A 205 10.62 -21.79 3.10
C LYS A 205 9.14 -22.14 3.35
N GLN A 206 8.44 -22.63 2.32
CA GLN A 206 6.98 -22.78 2.37
C GLN A 206 6.51 -23.97 3.22
N GLY A 207 7.27 -25.03 3.28
CA GLY A 207 6.78 -26.28 3.86
C GLY A 207 5.71 -26.98 2.98
N PRO A 208 4.83 -27.83 3.52
CA PRO A 208 4.77 -28.18 4.95
C PRO A 208 5.98 -28.97 5.43
N PHE A 209 6.37 -28.76 6.67
CA PHE A 209 7.45 -29.49 7.31
C PHE A 209 6.90 -30.37 8.45
N ILE A 210 7.51 -31.52 8.72
CA ILE A 210 7.12 -32.36 9.86
C ILE A 210 7.37 -31.62 11.19
N PHE A 211 8.46 -30.85 11.25
CA PHE A 211 8.79 -30.02 12.41
C PHE A 211 8.72 -28.55 11.97
N GLU A 212 7.58 -27.94 12.24
CA GLU A 212 7.30 -26.55 11.90
C GLU A 212 7.71 -25.62 13.04
N HIS A 213 7.99 -24.35 12.69
CA HIS A 213 8.21 -23.28 13.64
C HIS A 213 7.03 -22.30 13.55
N ALA A 214 6.22 -22.27 14.59
CA ALA A 214 4.96 -21.54 14.57
C ALA A 214 5.03 -20.09 14.06
N PRO A 215 6.00 -19.24 14.47
CA PRO A 215 6.10 -17.87 13.96
C PRO A 215 6.31 -17.78 12.45
N VAL A 216 6.95 -18.79 11.84
CA VAL A 216 7.18 -18.84 10.40
C VAL A 216 5.88 -19.07 9.62
N LEU A 217 4.97 -19.86 10.22
CA LEU A 217 3.65 -20.09 9.62
C LEU A 217 2.73 -18.88 9.76
N GLU A 218 2.92 -18.10 10.83
CA GLU A 218 2.10 -16.93 11.13
C GLU A 218 2.47 -15.75 10.22
N ASP A 219 3.70 -15.24 10.36
CA ASP A 219 4.14 -14.06 9.62
C ASP A 219 5.68 -13.99 9.53
N CYS A 220 6.20 -13.93 8.32
CA CYS A 220 7.63 -13.73 8.07
C CYS A 220 8.17 -12.44 8.73
N MET A 221 7.34 -11.41 8.83
CA MET A 221 7.70 -10.13 9.42
C MET A 221 7.82 -10.17 10.95
N ILE A 222 7.52 -11.26 11.62
CA ILE A 222 7.86 -11.43 13.04
C ILE A 222 9.37 -11.32 13.21
N CYS A 223 10.14 -11.96 12.35
CA CYS A 223 11.59 -12.01 12.40
C CYS A 223 12.31 -11.07 11.43
N HIS A 224 11.72 -10.82 10.25
CA HIS A 224 12.35 -10.07 9.16
C HIS A 224 11.80 -8.64 9.00
N ASP A 225 12.61 -7.74 8.45
CA ASP A 225 12.19 -6.45 7.89
C ASP A 225 12.49 -6.46 6.40
N ALA A 226 11.45 -6.54 5.57
CA ALA A 226 11.58 -6.70 4.13
C ALA A 226 12.23 -5.51 3.42
N HIS A 227 12.20 -4.32 4.02
CA HIS A 227 12.78 -3.11 3.41
C HIS A 227 14.27 -2.98 3.66
N GLY A 228 14.77 -3.55 4.74
CA GLY A 228 16.19 -3.54 5.07
C GLY A 228 16.47 -3.51 6.56
N SER A 229 17.60 -4.07 6.94
CA SER A 229 18.06 -4.18 8.32
C SER A 229 19.55 -4.03 8.44
N VAL A 230 20.01 -3.59 9.60
CA VAL A 230 21.43 -3.62 10.00
C VAL A 230 21.88 -5.03 10.40
N ALA A 231 20.94 -5.90 10.75
CA ALA A 231 21.19 -7.30 11.05
C ALA A 231 21.27 -8.13 9.75
N ASN A 232 21.99 -9.25 9.79
CA ASN A 232 22.13 -10.14 8.65
C ASN A 232 20.76 -10.77 8.27
N ASN A 233 20.60 -11.14 7.01
CA ASN A 233 19.43 -11.88 6.50
C ASN A 233 18.11 -11.15 6.74
N LEU A 234 18.10 -9.81 6.69
CA LEU A 234 16.92 -8.99 6.94
C LEU A 234 16.28 -9.22 8.33
N LEU A 235 17.01 -9.75 9.29
CA LEU A 235 16.50 -9.94 10.64
C LEU A 235 16.29 -8.59 11.33
N LYS A 236 15.21 -8.45 12.11
CA LYS A 236 14.94 -7.24 12.90
C LYS A 236 16.01 -6.97 13.95
N GLN A 237 16.61 -8.04 14.47
CA GLN A 237 17.71 -8.00 15.42
C GLN A 237 18.69 -9.14 15.14
N ASN A 238 19.97 -8.93 15.51
CA ASN A 238 20.96 -9.99 15.46
C ASN A 238 20.68 -11.07 16.51
N GLU A 239 21.10 -12.28 16.18
CA GLU A 239 21.14 -13.38 17.15
C GLU A 239 22.19 -13.12 18.24
N PRO A 240 21.95 -13.58 19.47
CA PRO A 240 20.79 -14.39 19.94
C PRO A 240 19.57 -13.55 20.33
N PHE A 241 19.65 -12.23 20.33
CA PHE A 241 18.62 -11.33 20.91
C PHE A 241 17.25 -11.48 20.25
N LEU A 242 17.20 -11.71 18.94
CA LEU A 242 15.94 -11.96 18.23
C LEU A 242 15.24 -13.21 18.79
N CYS A 243 15.98 -14.30 18.95
CA CYS A 243 15.44 -15.56 19.44
C CYS A 243 14.97 -15.48 20.90
N LEU A 244 15.71 -14.72 21.72
CA LEU A 244 15.43 -14.52 23.15
C LEU A 244 14.18 -13.69 23.43
N GLN A 245 13.55 -13.11 22.42
CA GLN A 245 12.26 -12.42 22.59
C GLN A 245 11.13 -13.41 22.92
N CYS A 246 11.26 -14.65 22.47
CA CYS A 246 10.24 -15.68 22.66
C CYS A 246 10.79 -16.93 23.37
N HIS A 247 12.09 -17.21 23.21
CA HIS A 247 12.75 -18.35 23.80
C HIS A 247 13.54 -17.97 25.05
N GLU A 248 13.41 -18.76 26.09
CA GLU A 248 14.27 -18.62 27.24
C GLU A 248 15.72 -18.95 26.85
N SER A 249 16.66 -18.22 27.45
CA SER A 249 18.09 -18.53 27.36
C SER A 249 18.33 -19.88 28.03
N HIS A 250 18.24 -20.95 27.29
CA HIS A 250 18.64 -22.23 27.80
C HIS A 250 20.05 -22.57 27.29
N PHE A 251 20.71 -23.19 28.14
CA PHE A 251 22.14 -23.42 28.26
C PHE A 251 22.74 -24.35 27.22
N HIS A 252 22.47 -24.23 25.95
CA HIS A 252 23.10 -25.11 24.97
C HIS A 252 24.57 -24.78 24.78
N ALA A 253 24.90 -23.54 24.54
CA ALA A 253 26.24 -23.16 24.16
C ALA A 253 27.21 -23.04 25.36
N GLY A 254 26.70 -22.78 26.54
CA GLY A 254 27.51 -22.71 27.77
C GLY A 254 27.53 -24.01 28.57
N ARG A 255 26.87 -25.05 28.09
CA ARG A 255 26.84 -26.34 28.76
C ARG A 255 27.93 -27.24 28.22
N MET A 256 29.08 -27.06 28.74
CA MET A 256 29.99 -28.20 28.80
C MET A 256 29.62 -29.03 30.01
N GLY A 257 29.13 -30.24 29.71
CA GLY A 257 28.91 -31.34 30.60
C GLY A 257 28.56 -31.06 32.05
N LEU A 258 27.28 -31.11 32.39
CA LEU A 258 26.91 -31.45 33.74
C LEU A 258 27.46 -32.85 33.96
N THR A 259 28.52 -32.94 34.70
CA THR A 259 29.19 -34.19 35.00
C THR A 259 28.49 -34.97 36.07
N SER A 260 27.43 -34.41 36.68
CA SER A 260 26.66 -35.10 37.73
C SER A 260 25.19 -34.66 37.80
N PRO A 261 24.23 -35.62 37.86
CA PRO A 261 22.81 -35.30 38.09
C PRO A 261 22.54 -34.60 39.43
N LYS A 262 23.48 -34.61 40.35
CA LYS A 262 23.35 -33.97 41.68
C LYS A 262 23.45 -32.43 41.61
N GLU A 263 23.84 -31.88 40.49
CA GLU A 263 24.02 -30.44 40.30
C GLU A 263 22.79 -29.75 39.68
N LEU A 264 21.72 -30.50 39.46
CA LEU A 264 20.45 -29.94 39.00
C LEU A 264 19.64 -29.44 40.22
N PRO A 265 19.20 -28.18 40.22
CA PRO A 265 18.26 -27.69 41.22
C PRO A 265 16.95 -28.51 41.18
N ALA A 266 16.29 -28.63 42.32
CA ALA A 266 14.96 -29.21 42.39
C ALA A 266 14.00 -28.39 41.48
N GLY A 267 13.59 -28.97 40.35
CA GLY A 267 12.79 -28.27 39.32
C GLY A 267 13.38 -28.39 37.91
N GLY A 268 14.54 -29.04 37.73
CA GLY A 268 15.04 -29.40 36.41
C GLY A 268 15.77 -28.30 35.64
N HIS A 269 15.94 -27.12 36.21
CA HIS A 269 16.74 -26.04 35.62
C HIS A 269 18.20 -26.15 36.07
N SER A 270 19.10 -26.44 35.15
CA SER A 270 20.52 -26.50 35.50
C SER A 270 21.11 -25.09 35.62
N MET A 271 21.80 -24.84 36.71
CA MET A 271 22.68 -23.67 36.78
C MET A 271 23.87 -23.84 35.83
N ASN A 272 24.23 -22.77 35.15
CA ASN A 272 25.41 -22.76 34.29
C ASN A 272 26.67 -23.01 35.16
N PRO A 273 27.41 -24.11 34.95
CA PRO A 273 28.56 -24.44 35.77
C PRO A 273 29.74 -23.46 35.59
N PHE A 274 29.68 -22.64 34.53
CA PHE A 274 30.70 -21.63 34.24
C PHE A 274 30.31 -20.23 34.72
N GLY A 275 29.21 -20.10 35.48
CA GLY A 275 28.75 -18.83 36.02
C GLY A 275 28.62 -17.74 34.94
N GLU A 276 29.16 -16.56 35.26
CA GLU A 276 29.08 -15.40 34.34
C GLU A 276 29.76 -15.62 32.99
N ALA A 277 30.87 -16.36 32.96
CA ALA A 277 31.58 -16.66 31.71
C ALA A 277 30.74 -17.49 30.73
N GLY A 278 29.96 -18.45 31.23
CA GLY A 278 29.08 -19.25 30.43
C GLY A 278 27.89 -18.44 29.88
N TRP A 279 27.38 -17.51 30.66
CA TRP A 279 26.36 -16.56 30.17
C TRP A 279 26.90 -15.69 29.04
N ARG A 280 28.07 -15.12 29.18
CA ARG A 280 28.71 -14.32 28.13
C ARG A 280 28.93 -15.11 26.85
N GLN A 281 29.34 -16.37 26.94
CA GLN A 281 29.49 -17.27 25.78
C GLN A 281 28.14 -17.52 25.08
N ALA A 282 27.06 -17.73 25.82
CA ALA A 282 25.73 -17.94 25.28
C ALA A 282 25.25 -16.71 24.47
N PHE A 283 25.51 -15.49 24.96
CA PHE A 283 25.16 -14.25 24.26
C PHE A 283 26.08 -13.95 23.06
N LEU A 284 27.26 -14.52 22.99
CA LEU A 284 28.19 -14.38 21.86
C LEU A 284 27.97 -15.44 20.76
N THR A 285 27.14 -16.44 21.01
CA THR A 285 26.91 -17.55 20.09
C THR A 285 25.59 -17.36 19.36
N LYS A 286 25.62 -17.46 18.04
CA LYS A 286 24.40 -17.46 17.23
C LYS A 286 23.62 -18.76 17.43
N CYS A 287 22.31 -18.66 17.67
CA CYS A 287 21.43 -19.83 17.85
C CYS A 287 21.43 -20.71 16.58
N THR A 288 21.50 -20.09 15.40
CA THR A 288 21.51 -20.78 14.12
C THR A 288 22.80 -21.55 13.80
N GLN A 289 23.84 -21.45 14.61
CA GLN A 289 24.99 -22.37 14.50
C GLN A 289 24.60 -23.83 14.76
N CYS A 290 23.59 -24.05 15.62
CA CYS A 290 23.04 -25.37 15.92
C CYS A 290 21.60 -25.52 15.40
N HIS A 291 20.80 -24.46 15.48
CA HIS A 291 19.40 -24.42 15.07
C HIS A 291 19.23 -23.79 13.66
N PHE A 292 19.92 -24.31 12.66
CA PHE A 292 19.94 -23.68 11.33
C PHE A 292 18.68 -23.92 10.49
N ARG A 293 17.75 -24.78 10.94
CA ARG A 293 16.47 -25.06 10.26
C ARG A 293 15.29 -24.32 10.90
N VAL A 294 15.47 -23.06 11.25
CA VAL A 294 14.47 -22.25 11.92
C VAL A 294 13.16 -22.06 11.13
N HIS A 295 13.18 -22.24 9.82
CA HIS A 295 11.97 -22.16 8.99
C HIS A 295 11.17 -23.46 8.96
N GLY A 296 11.70 -24.55 9.49
CA GLY A 296 11.11 -25.88 9.49
C GLY A 296 12.02 -26.95 8.91
N THR A 297 11.76 -28.19 9.23
CA THR A 297 12.53 -29.35 8.75
C THR A 297 11.72 -30.65 8.78
N ASP A 298 12.03 -31.56 7.88
CA ASP A 298 11.49 -32.93 7.88
C ASP A 298 12.40 -33.90 8.65
N ASN A 299 13.59 -33.46 9.05
CA ASN A 299 14.55 -34.29 9.76
C ASN A 299 14.39 -34.15 11.26
N PRO A 300 14.17 -35.26 12.00
CA PRO A 300 14.12 -35.22 13.45
C PRO A 300 15.51 -34.90 14.02
N SER A 301 15.54 -34.13 15.09
CA SER A 301 16.78 -33.90 15.82
C SER A 301 17.29 -35.19 16.44
N GLN A 302 18.50 -35.59 16.08
CA GLN A 302 19.16 -36.77 16.67
C GLN A 302 19.83 -36.48 18.02
N THR A 303 19.88 -35.21 18.43
CA THR A 303 20.63 -34.79 19.62
C THR A 303 19.77 -34.68 20.87
N VAL A 304 18.46 -34.85 20.76
CA VAL A 304 17.55 -34.76 21.89
C VAL A 304 17.02 -36.17 22.22
N THR A 305 17.41 -36.71 23.32
CA THR A 305 17.02 -38.04 23.85
C THR A 305 15.53 -38.15 24.24
N MET A 306 14.78 -37.07 24.13
CA MET A 306 13.34 -37.02 24.43
C MET A 306 12.52 -36.59 23.19
N GLY A 307 12.38 -37.52 22.25
CA GLY A 307 11.30 -37.46 21.26
C GLY A 307 11.42 -36.46 20.13
N GLY A 308 12.61 -36.06 19.72
CA GLY A 308 12.82 -35.47 18.41
C GLY A 308 12.17 -34.08 18.15
N LYS A 309 11.87 -33.34 19.17
CA LYS A 309 11.25 -32.01 19.05
C LYS A 309 12.33 -30.92 18.95
N GLY A 310 13.00 -30.84 17.83
CA GLY A 310 13.97 -29.76 17.68
C GLY A 310 14.25 -29.45 16.22
N ILE A 311 14.22 -28.16 15.88
CA ILE A 311 14.51 -27.59 14.56
C ILE A 311 16.03 -27.49 14.40
N ILE A 312 16.76 -28.61 14.58
CA ILE A 312 18.23 -28.59 14.64
C ILE A 312 18.87 -28.93 13.29
N ARG A 313 18.17 -29.66 12.44
CA ARG A 313 18.70 -30.04 11.13
C ARG A 313 17.67 -29.95 10.02
#